data_240d9abb966c56ca879370cba7433637
#
_entry.id   240d9abb966c56ca879370cba7433637
#
_cell.length_a   1.000
_cell.length_b   1.000
_cell.length_c   1.000
_cell.angle_alpha   90.00
_cell.angle_beta   90.00
_cell.angle_gamma   90.00
#
_symmetry.space_group_name_H-M   'P 1'
#
loop_
_entity.id
_entity.type
_entity.pdbx_description
1 polymer ?
#
loop_
_entity_poly.entity_id
_entity_poly.type
_entity_poly.pdbx_seq_one_letter_code
_entity_poly.pdbx_strand_id
1 'polypeptide(L)'
;MSVELSRVLGTLIAERLPSREARPWRKALAKWENHDPAKTKNITPDISWPIDVVLFAYPGKQFYGQGELIAWELKLIGNSADHGHLIELILPAMEEASKTSDPRWHRQNSLWGRFDIDAIYAARGPQWEPIVRDGKLDLRYRATPTQWSEGLSFAANSKHALDRLIWIAPFDLQPAQEPHASIERAAPTLPCILEALAARINAFVPGKRRAELWDVLTTDDRAALRDAIEQASQFPFIQQSIEPAPKGGPGRWVGSQKFYLIPDPLIPYLELASILHIGRQTHFGCGTFILEASR
;
A
#
# COMPACT_ATOMS: atom_id res chain seq x y z
N MET A 1 -4.93 -13.21 1.54
CA MET A 1 -3.52 -13.35 1.08
C MET A 1 -2.62 -12.23 1.60
N SER A 2 -2.92 -10.95 1.38
CA SER A 2 -2.05 -9.82 1.80
C SER A 2 -1.71 -9.81 3.31
N VAL A 3 -2.66 -10.15 4.18
CA VAL A 3 -2.44 -10.21 5.64
C VAL A 3 -1.44 -11.30 6.02
N GLU A 4 -1.61 -12.50 5.48
CA GLU A 4 -0.69 -13.61 5.75
C GLU A 4 0.71 -13.31 5.17
N LEU A 5 0.75 -12.79 3.95
CA LEU A 5 1.99 -12.36 3.31
C LEU A 5 2.72 -11.32 4.17
N SER A 6 2.02 -10.27 4.60
CA SER A 6 2.58 -9.24 5.48
C SER A 6 3.08 -9.82 6.79
N ARG A 7 2.34 -10.74 7.40
CA ARG A 7 2.71 -11.33 8.69
C ARG A 7 3.99 -12.15 8.59
N VAL A 8 4.08 -13.02 7.58
CA VAL A 8 5.26 -13.86 7.39
C VAL A 8 6.47 -13.03 6.98
N LEU A 9 6.37 -12.25 5.92
CA LEU A 9 7.49 -11.44 5.44
C LEU A 9 7.94 -10.42 6.48
N GLY A 10 7.01 -9.71 7.13
CA GLY A 10 7.36 -8.77 8.18
C GLY A 10 8.09 -9.42 9.36
N THR A 11 7.75 -10.66 9.71
CA THR A 11 8.46 -11.41 10.75
C THR A 11 9.86 -11.83 10.31
N LEU A 12 9.98 -12.40 9.13
CA LEU A 12 11.27 -12.83 8.59
C LEU A 12 12.22 -11.65 8.35
N ILE A 13 11.69 -10.50 7.93
CA ILE A 13 12.46 -9.25 7.83
C ILE A 13 12.89 -8.78 9.23
N ALA A 14 11.99 -8.78 10.21
CA ALA A 14 12.30 -8.35 11.58
C ALA A 14 13.34 -9.25 12.27
N GLU A 15 13.43 -10.51 11.90
CA GLU A 15 14.45 -11.43 12.40
C GLU A 15 15.86 -11.07 11.90
N ARG A 16 15.96 -10.35 10.76
CA ARG A 16 17.20 -9.89 10.14
C ARG A 16 17.62 -8.48 10.54
N LEU A 17 16.74 -7.75 11.20
CA LEU A 17 17.00 -6.38 11.65
C LEU A 17 17.58 -6.34 13.08
N PRO A 18 18.34 -5.28 13.43
CA PRO A 18 18.76 -5.02 14.78
C PRO A 18 17.56 -5.02 15.74
N SER A 19 17.76 -5.56 16.95
CA SER A 19 16.67 -5.74 17.94
C SER A 19 15.90 -4.45 18.25
N ARG A 20 16.54 -3.28 18.15
CA ARG A 20 15.90 -1.98 18.37
C ARG A 20 14.88 -1.68 17.28
N GLU A 21 15.19 -1.97 16.04
CA GLU A 21 14.34 -1.73 14.87
C GLU A 21 13.22 -2.77 14.76
N ALA A 22 13.52 -4.02 15.07
CA ALA A 22 12.56 -5.12 15.08
C ALA A 22 11.54 -5.08 16.24
N ARG A 23 11.86 -4.38 17.34
CA ARG A 23 11.06 -4.38 18.56
C ARG A 23 9.60 -3.95 18.38
N PRO A 24 9.26 -2.89 17.64
CA PRO A 24 7.87 -2.49 17.42
C PRO A 24 7.06 -3.61 16.76
N TRP A 25 7.61 -4.24 15.71
CA TRP A 25 6.97 -5.34 15.01
C TRP A 25 6.78 -6.57 15.93
N ARG A 26 7.83 -7.01 16.63
CA ARG A 26 7.75 -8.16 17.53
C ARG A 26 6.71 -7.95 18.62
N LYS A 27 6.63 -6.74 19.20
CA LYS A 27 5.60 -6.40 20.20
C LYS A 27 4.19 -6.45 19.63
N ALA A 28 4.02 -6.00 18.41
CA ALA A 28 2.76 -5.99 17.70
C ALA A 28 2.34 -7.40 17.27
N LEU A 29 3.29 -8.21 16.77
CA LEU A 29 3.06 -9.61 16.41
C LEU A 29 2.61 -10.43 17.63
N ALA A 30 3.25 -10.27 18.80
CA ALA A 30 2.87 -10.95 20.03
C ALA A 30 1.42 -10.62 20.46
N LYS A 31 0.96 -9.38 20.26
CA LYS A 31 -0.44 -9.02 20.49
C LYS A 31 -1.37 -9.69 19.48
N TRP A 32 -0.94 -9.81 18.25
CA TRP A 32 -1.71 -10.44 17.17
C TRP A 32 -1.88 -11.95 17.39
N GLU A 33 -0.81 -12.64 17.78
CA GLU A 33 -0.82 -14.08 18.06
C GLU A 33 -1.67 -14.46 19.29
N ASN A 34 -1.68 -13.59 20.30
CA ASN A 34 -2.48 -13.78 21.52
C ASN A 34 -3.95 -13.34 21.37
N HIS A 35 -4.32 -12.92 20.17
CA HIS A 35 -5.65 -12.40 19.91
C HIS A 35 -6.60 -13.54 19.56
N ASP A 36 -7.70 -13.66 20.35
CA ASP A 36 -8.78 -14.61 20.09
C ASP A 36 -9.76 -14.02 19.05
N PRO A 37 -9.77 -14.54 17.80
CA PRO A 37 -10.65 -14.01 16.75
C PRO A 37 -12.13 -14.14 17.07
N ALA A 38 -12.52 -15.00 18.05
CA ALA A 38 -13.89 -15.14 18.48
C ALA A 38 -14.36 -13.99 19.38
N LYS A 39 -13.46 -13.29 20.04
CA LYS A 39 -13.77 -12.22 21.01
C LYS A 39 -13.74 -10.81 20.41
N THR A 40 -13.20 -10.61 19.22
CA THR A 40 -13.01 -9.29 18.65
C THR A 40 -13.48 -9.21 17.22
N LYS A 41 -14.43 -8.31 17.00
CA LYS A 41 -15.13 -8.15 15.71
C LYS A 41 -14.29 -7.57 14.57
N ASN A 42 -13.15 -6.92 14.84
CA ASN A 42 -12.32 -6.27 13.83
C ASN A 42 -10.87 -6.23 14.30
N ILE A 43 -10.03 -7.14 13.81
CA ILE A 43 -8.63 -7.03 14.16
C ILE A 43 -7.70 -7.47 13.06
N THR A 44 -7.41 -6.51 12.27
CA THR A 44 -6.07 -6.38 11.73
C THR A 44 -5.43 -5.27 12.57
N PRO A 45 -4.45 -5.59 13.43
CA PRO A 45 -3.83 -4.56 14.25
C PRO A 45 -3.22 -3.49 13.35
N ASP A 46 -3.28 -2.25 13.79
CA ASP A 46 -2.55 -1.14 13.18
C ASP A 46 -1.07 -1.29 13.54
N ILE A 47 -0.41 -2.22 12.86
CA ILE A 47 0.99 -2.58 13.10
C ILE A 47 1.79 -2.00 11.96
N SER A 48 2.78 -1.18 12.27
CA SER A 48 3.75 -0.75 11.28
C SER A 48 4.70 -1.89 10.93
N TRP A 49 4.98 -2.08 9.67
CA TRP A 49 6.04 -2.98 9.23
C TRP A 49 7.40 -2.54 9.80
N PRO A 50 8.36 -3.47 9.91
CA PRO A 50 9.70 -3.14 10.41
C PRO A 50 10.49 -2.22 9.48
N ILE A 51 10.03 -2.04 8.26
CA ILE A 51 10.56 -1.12 7.25
C ILE A 51 9.42 -0.40 6.55
N ASP A 52 9.69 0.75 5.91
CA ASP A 52 8.68 1.54 5.21
C ASP A 52 8.35 0.91 3.85
N VAL A 53 7.29 0.13 3.82
CA VAL A 53 6.84 -0.56 2.61
C VAL A 53 5.33 -0.54 2.44
N VAL A 54 4.89 -0.75 1.22
CA VAL A 54 3.54 -1.19 0.87
C VAL A 54 3.63 -2.53 0.17
N LEU A 55 2.85 -3.50 0.64
CA LEU A 55 2.69 -4.77 -0.02
C LEU A 55 1.30 -4.81 -0.65
N PHE A 56 1.24 -4.93 -1.95
CA PHE A 56 0.00 -5.01 -2.70
C PHE A 56 -0.09 -6.35 -3.42
N ALA A 57 -1.07 -7.16 -3.03
CA ALA A 57 -1.40 -8.38 -3.74
C ALA A 57 -2.53 -8.07 -4.73
N TYR A 58 -2.28 -8.32 -6.01
CA TYR A 58 -3.29 -8.09 -7.03
C TYR A 58 -4.57 -8.87 -6.72
N PRO A 59 -5.74 -8.25 -6.84
CA PRO A 59 -6.99 -8.94 -6.70
C PRO A 59 -7.09 -10.03 -7.75
N GLY A 60 -7.32 -11.24 -7.32
CA GLY A 60 -7.31 -12.40 -8.19
C GLY A 60 -8.12 -13.55 -7.60
N LYS A 61 -7.76 -14.75 -7.96
CA LYS A 61 -8.37 -15.98 -7.47
C LYS A 61 -8.22 -16.11 -5.96
N GLN A 62 -9.20 -16.73 -5.32
CA GLN A 62 -9.09 -17.10 -3.89
C GLN A 62 -8.19 -18.33 -3.69
N PHE A 63 -8.10 -19.19 -4.70
CA PHE A 63 -7.32 -20.42 -4.69
C PHE A 63 -6.43 -20.48 -5.92
N TYR A 64 -5.22 -20.95 -5.73
CA TYR A 64 -4.20 -21.14 -6.77
C TYR A 64 -3.84 -22.61 -6.83
N GLY A 65 -3.80 -23.16 -8.04
CA GLY A 65 -3.32 -24.50 -8.31
C GLY A 65 -1.80 -24.57 -8.41
N GLN A 66 -1.27 -25.78 -8.39
CA GLN A 66 0.16 -25.99 -8.62
C GLN A 66 0.54 -25.51 -10.03
N GLY A 67 1.63 -24.72 -10.12
CA GLY A 67 2.12 -24.14 -11.37
C GLY A 67 1.43 -22.83 -11.78
N GLU A 68 0.47 -22.33 -11.00
CA GLU A 68 -0.13 -21.01 -11.26
C GLU A 68 0.72 -19.88 -10.70
N LEU A 69 0.84 -18.80 -11.47
CA LEU A 69 1.58 -17.60 -11.05
C LEU A 69 0.75 -16.75 -10.08
N ILE A 70 1.41 -16.29 -9.04
CA ILE A 70 0.90 -15.30 -8.09
C ILE A 70 1.77 -14.05 -8.22
N ALA A 71 1.17 -12.92 -8.51
CA ALA A 71 1.85 -11.64 -8.60
C ALA A 71 1.48 -10.74 -7.42
N TRP A 72 2.48 -10.06 -6.89
CA TRP A 72 2.31 -8.95 -5.95
C TRP A 72 3.37 -7.87 -6.18
N GLU A 73 3.09 -6.67 -5.70
CA GLU A 73 4.04 -5.57 -5.68
C GLU A 73 4.54 -5.32 -4.27
N LEU A 74 5.81 -4.95 -4.16
CA LEU A 74 6.41 -4.42 -2.96
C LEU A 74 6.96 -3.03 -3.28
N LYS A 75 6.39 -2.01 -2.66
CA LYS A 75 6.85 -0.62 -2.82
C LYS A 75 7.70 -0.27 -1.62
N LEU A 76 8.99 -0.05 -1.83
CA LEU A 76 9.91 0.46 -0.82
C LEU A 76 9.86 1.97 -0.81
N ILE A 77 9.73 2.59 0.37
CA ILE A 77 9.44 4.01 0.49
C ILE A 77 10.43 4.65 1.48
N GLY A 78 10.72 5.95 1.27
CA GLY A 78 11.57 6.72 2.16
C GLY A 78 12.96 6.12 2.32
N ASN A 79 13.44 6.00 3.55
CA ASN A 79 14.76 5.43 3.85
C ASN A 79 14.88 3.93 3.53
N SER A 80 13.75 3.25 3.36
CA SER A 80 13.74 1.83 2.98
C SER A 80 13.82 1.62 1.46
N ALA A 81 13.71 2.68 0.65
CA ALA A 81 13.82 2.63 -0.80
C ALA A 81 15.29 2.51 -1.26
N ASP A 82 15.95 1.46 -0.82
CA ASP A 82 17.34 1.17 -1.07
C ASP A 82 17.50 -0.23 -1.67
N HIS A 83 18.38 -0.33 -2.68
CA HIS A 83 18.65 -1.62 -3.33
C HIS A 83 19.27 -2.63 -2.37
N GLY A 84 20.09 -2.19 -1.42
CA GLY A 84 20.66 -3.04 -0.38
C GLY A 84 19.58 -3.68 0.48
N HIS A 85 18.55 -2.93 0.88
CA HIS A 85 17.41 -3.49 1.61
C HIS A 85 16.67 -4.59 0.83
N LEU A 86 16.52 -4.42 -0.49
CA LEU A 86 15.94 -5.48 -1.32
C LEU A 86 16.78 -6.75 -1.28
N ILE A 87 18.09 -6.63 -1.47
CA ILE A 87 19.00 -7.79 -1.61
C ILE A 87 19.32 -8.43 -0.26
N GLU A 88 19.50 -7.64 0.79
CA GLU A 88 19.99 -8.14 2.09
C GLU A 88 18.88 -8.54 3.05
N LEU A 89 17.69 -7.94 2.92
CA LEU A 89 16.59 -8.18 3.85
C LEU A 89 15.38 -8.85 3.18
N ILE A 90 14.91 -8.28 2.06
CA ILE A 90 13.62 -8.66 1.48
C ILE A 90 13.74 -9.94 0.69
N LEU A 91 14.69 -10.03 -0.24
CA LEU A 91 14.86 -11.22 -1.07
C LEU A 91 15.17 -12.46 -0.22
N PRO A 92 16.10 -12.43 0.75
CA PRO A 92 16.32 -13.57 1.64
C PRO A 92 15.10 -13.94 2.49
N ALA A 93 14.31 -12.97 2.92
CA ALA A 93 13.05 -13.23 3.64
C ALA A 93 12.01 -13.93 2.74
N MET A 94 11.91 -13.54 1.47
CA MET A 94 11.02 -14.19 0.50
C MET A 94 11.50 -15.61 0.16
N GLU A 95 12.80 -15.83 -0.01
CA GLU A 95 13.37 -17.16 -0.23
C GLU A 95 13.13 -18.08 0.96
N GLU A 96 13.26 -17.57 2.18
CA GLU A 96 12.93 -18.33 3.38
C GLU A 96 11.44 -18.64 3.45
N ALA A 97 10.57 -17.67 3.17
CA ALA A 97 9.13 -17.87 3.12
C ALA A 97 8.72 -18.93 2.10
N SER A 98 9.44 -19.05 0.98
CA SER A 98 9.17 -20.04 -0.06
C SER A 98 9.48 -21.47 0.38
N LYS A 99 10.47 -21.66 1.26
CA LYS A 99 11.02 -22.94 1.69
C LYS A 99 10.75 -23.28 3.16
N THR A 100 10.13 -22.38 3.92
CA THR A 100 9.98 -22.56 5.37
C THR A 100 9.19 -23.81 5.72
N SER A 101 9.72 -24.56 6.68
CA SER A 101 9.04 -25.68 7.33
C SER A 101 8.50 -25.31 8.72
N ASP A 102 8.58 -24.05 9.12
CA ASP A 102 8.15 -23.59 10.44
C ASP A 102 6.66 -23.84 10.66
N PRO A 103 6.27 -24.61 11.70
CA PRO A 103 4.87 -24.94 11.99
C PRO A 103 3.97 -23.70 12.17
N ARG A 104 4.51 -22.58 12.59
CA ARG A 104 3.75 -21.31 12.75
C ARG A 104 3.07 -20.87 11.45
N TRP A 105 3.66 -21.23 10.31
CA TRP A 105 3.20 -20.84 8.98
C TRP A 105 2.46 -21.95 8.24
N HIS A 106 2.53 -23.20 8.73
CA HIS A 106 1.87 -24.36 8.13
C HIS A 106 0.40 -24.46 8.54
N ARG A 107 -0.44 -23.64 7.92
CA ARG A 107 -1.89 -23.79 8.01
C ARG A 107 -2.39 -24.59 6.82
N GLN A 108 -3.54 -25.25 6.99
CA GLN A 108 -4.21 -25.93 5.90
C GLN A 108 -4.47 -24.91 4.76
N ASN A 109 -4.05 -25.25 3.55
CA ASN A 109 -4.09 -24.38 2.37
C ASN A 109 -3.22 -23.12 2.45
N SER A 110 -2.17 -23.09 3.27
CA SER A 110 -1.19 -22.02 3.30
C SER A 110 -0.26 -22.08 2.09
N LEU A 111 0.15 -20.92 1.60
CA LEU A 111 1.13 -20.75 0.53
C LEU A 111 2.57 -21.00 1.00
N TRP A 112 2.86 -20.81 2.29
CA TRP A 112 4.20 -20.77 2.85
C TRP A 112 4.92 -22.11 2.77
N GLY A 113 6.16 -22.07 2.29
CA GLY A 113 6.94 -23.27 2.01
C GLY A 113 6.48 -24.06 0.79
N ARG A 114 5.63 -23.47 -0.05
CA ARG A 114 4.99 -24.14 -1.20
C ARG A 114 4.96 -23.28 -2.45
N PHE A 115 5.89 -22.34 -2.61
CA PHE A 115 6.02 -21.55 -3.82
C PHE A 115 7.49 -21.40 -4.19
N ASP A 116 7.75 -21.14 -5.44
CA ASP A 116 9.06 -20.76 -5.96
C ASP A 116 9.00 -19.31 -6.44
N ILE A 117 10.12 -18.61 -6.38
CA ILE A 117 10.27 -17.27 -6.93
C ILE A 117 10.67 -17.43 -8.39
N ASP A 118 9.75 -17.22 -9.29
CA ASP A 118 9.97 -17.33 -10.73
C ASP A 118 10.75 -16.10 -11.24
N ALA A 119 10.26 -14.90 -10.96
CA ALA A 119 10.88 -13.66 -11.40
C ALA A 119 10.62 -12.51 -10.41
N ILE A 120 11.54 -11.56 -10.39
CA ILE A 120 11.40 -10.28 -9.69
C ILE A 120 11.75 -9.17 -10.68
N TYR A 121 10.90 -8.16 -10.72
CA TYR A 121 11.08 -6.99 -11.57
C TYR A 121 11.12 -5.72 -10.73
N ALA A 122 11.92 -4.74 -11.17
CA ALA A 122 11.86 -3.37 -10.65
C ALA A 122 11.14 -2.47 -11.63
N ALA A 123 10.31 -1.57 -11.11
CA ALA A 123 9.68 -0.55 -11.94
C ALA A 123 10.70 0.51 -12.37
N ARG A 124 10.71 0.83 -13.66
CA ARG A 124 11.40 1.99 -14.23
C ARG A 124 10.39 2.75 -15.09
N GLY A 125 9.76 3.75 -14.49
CA GLY A 125 8.64 4.41 -15.13
C GLY A 125 7.56 3.41 -15.55
N PRO A 126 7.13 3.42 -16.82
CA PRO A 126 6.12 2.49 -17.33
C PRO A 126 6.66 1.08 -17.64
N GLN A 127 7.95 0.84 -17.45
CA GLN A 127 8.60 -0.42 -17.80
C GLN A 127 8.96 -1.22 -16.54
N TRP A 128 9.05 -2.55 -16.71
CA TRP A 128 9.49 -3.47 -15.69
C TRP A 128 10.78 -4.13 -16.10
N GLU A 129 11.84 -3.90 -15.33
CA GLU A 129 13.17 -4.45 -15.56
C GLU A 129 13.42 -5.68 -14.68
N PRO A 130 13.83 -6.82 -15.24
CA PRO A 130 14.05 -8.02 -14.44
C PRO A 130 15.28 -7.88 -13.55
N ILE A 131 15.12 -8.17 -12.25
CA ILE A 131 16.19 -8.32 -11.26
C ILE A 131 16.50 -9.81 -11.05
N VAL A 132 15.47 -10.64 -11.01
CA VAL A 132 15.58 -12.09 -10.93
C VAL A 132 14.81 -12.70 -12.10
N ARG A 133 15.44 -13.61 -12.80
CA ARG A 133 14.83 -14.39 -13.90
C ARG A 133 15.33 -15.82 -13.81
N ASP A 134 14.43 -16.78 -13.92
CA ASP A 134 14.73 -18.21 -13.81
C ASP A 134 15.52 -18.54 -12.52
N GLY A 135 15.13 -17.91 -11.41
CA GLY A 135 15.80 -18.06 -10.11
C GLY A 135 17.23 -17.47 -10.03
N LYS A 136 17.67 -16.71 -11.03
CA LYS A 136 19.01 -16.10 -11.06
C LYS A 136 18.93 -14.60 -10.85
N LEU A 137 19.63 -14.11 -9.82
CA LEU A 137 19.77 -12.70 -9.51
C LEU A 137 20.79 -12.04 -10.46
N ASP A 138 20.39 -10.94 -11.11
CA ASP A 138 21.33 -10.08 -11.85
C ASP A 138 22.08 -9.16 -10.89
N LEU A 139 23.30 -9.57 -10.53
CA LEU A 139 24.18 -8.78 -9.64
C LEU A 139 24.66 -7.45 -10.22
N ARG A 140 24.46 -7.22 -11.52
CA ARG A 140 24.84 -5.95 -12.19
C ARG A 140 23.74 -4.90 -12.05
N TYR A 141 22.51 -5.35 -11.88
CA TYR A 141 21.37 -4.43 -11.72
C TYR A 141 21.43 -3.70 -10.37
N ARG A 142 21.19 -2.42 -10.40
CA ARG A 142 21.08 -1.55 -9.22
C ARG A 142 19.83 -0.70 -9.36
N ALA A 143 18.80 -1.00 -8.58
CA ALA A 143 17.63 -0.15 -8.51
C ALA A 143 17.97 1.17 -7.79
N THR A 144 17.44 2.26 -8.30
CA THR A 144 17.53 3.58 -7.64
C THR A 144 16.16 4.02 -7.13
N PRO A 145 16.09 4.77 -6.01
CA PRO A 145 14.81 5.22 -5.44
C PRO A 145 13.94 6.04 -6.39
N THR A 146 14.55 6.69 -7.38
CA THR A 146 13.85 7.58 -8.31
C THR A 146 13.47 6.93 -9.63
N GLN A 147 14.01 5.76 -9.95
CA GLN A 147 13.78 5.13 -11.27
C GLN A 147 12.31 4.81 -11.56
N TRP A 148 11.49 4.57 -10.54
CA TRP A 148 10.07 4.28 -10.71
C TRP A 148 9.31 5.43 -11.39
N SER A 149 9.79 6.68 -11.24
CA SER A 149 9.17 7.88 -11.81
C SER A 149 9.76 8.29 -13.17
N GLU A 150 10.78 7.60 -13.67
CA GLU A 150 11.43 7.94 -14.94
C GLU A 150 10.42 7.80 -16.11
N GLY A 151 10.20 8.91 -16.81
CA GLY A 151 9.27 8.94 -17.94
C GLY A 151 7.79 8.80 -17.59
N LEU A 152 7.43 8.76 -16.30
CA LEU A 152 6.03 8.89 -15.89
C LEU A 152 5.59 10.34 -16.10
N SER A 153 4.44 10.49 -16.73
CA SER A 153 3.75 11.76 -16.82
C SER A 153 2.42 11.63 -16.11
N PHE A 154 2.28 12.31 -15.00
CA PHE A 154 1.00 12.47 -14.29
C PHE A 154 0.12 13.53 -14.96
N ALA A 155 0.40 13.88 -16.21
CA ALA A 155 -0.45 14.79 -16.94
C ALA A 155 -1.73 14.07 -17.39
N ALA A 156 -2.83 14.76 -17.31
CA ALA A 156 -4.12 14.29 -17.83
C ALA A 156 -4.06 14.11 -19.36
N ASN A 157 -3.52 12.99 -19.79
CA ASN A 157 -3.51 12.59 -21.19
C ASN A 157 -4.78 11.83 -21.59
N SER A 158 -5.79 11.78 -20.71
CA SER A 158 -7.03 11.12 -21.06
C SER A 158 -7.84 12.00 -22.02
N LYS A 159 -8.19 11.44 -23.17
CA LYS A 159 -9.13 12.07 -24.13
C LYS A 159 -10.55 12.20 -23.54
N HIS A 160 -10.80 11.61 -22.41
CA HIS A 160 -12.06 11.58 -21.70
C HIS A 160 -11.92 12.17 -20.31
N ALA A 161 -12.88 12.98 -19.91
CA ALA A 161 -12.95 13.51 -18.56
C ALA A 161 -13.07 12.37 -17.56
N LEU A 162 -12.18 12.32 -16.56
CA LEU A 162 -12.25 11.37 -15.47
C LEU A 162 -13.33 11.80 -14.49
N ASP A 163 -14.21 10.89 -14.14
CA ASP A 163 -15.33 11.16 -13.24
C ASP A 163 -15.56 10.08 -12.18
N ARG A 164 -14.79 9.00 -12.23
CA ARG A 164 -14.98 7.86 -11.35
C ARG A 164 -13.70 7.46 -10.64
N LEU A 165 -13.82 7.19 -9.33
CA LEU A 165 -12.79 6.63 -8.49
C LEU A 165 -13.23 5.25 -8.00
N ILE A 166 -12.42 4.22 -8.23
CA ILE A 166 -12.70 2.84 -7.84
C ILE A 166 -11.59 2.37 -6.89
N TRP A 167 -11.95 2.06 -5.65
CA TRP A 167 -11.03 1.47 -4.68
C TRP A 167 -10.76 0.01 -5.05
N ILE A 168 -9.56 -0.27 -5.55
CA ILE A 168 -9.15 -1.62 -5.92
C ILE A 168 -8.67 -2.45 -4.73
N ALA A 169 -8.42 -1.80 -3.60
CA ALA A 169 -8.17 -2.42 -2.31
C ALA A 169 -9.04 -1.76 -1.24
N PRO A 170 -9.29 -2.45 -0.12
CA PRO A 170 -9.98 -1.83 1.01
C PRO A 170 -9.28 -0.56 1.49
N PHE A 171 -10.02 0.39 2.02
CA PHE A 171 -9.47 1.64 2.54
C PHE A 171 -10.02 1.99 3.93
N ASP A 172 -9.28 2.81 4.67
CA ASP A 172 -9.69 3.44 5.92
C ASP A 172 -8.96 4.78 6.04
N LEU A 173 -9.65 5.88 5.67
CA LEU A 173 -9.10 7.24 5.72
C LEU A 173 -9.51 8.00 7.00
N GLN A 174 -10.29 7.37 7.87
CA GLN A 174 -10.82 8.04 9.06
C GLN A 174 -9.78 8.13 10.19
N PRO A 175 -9.83 9.19 11.00
CA PRO A 175 -9.07 9.26 12.24
C PRO A 175 -9.38 8.06 13.15
N ALA A 176 -8.37 7.59 13.88
CA ALA A 176 -8.50 6.44 14.79
C ALA A 176 -9.58 6.60 15.89
N GLN A 177 -10.07 7.80 16.09
CA GLN A 177 -11.01 8.18 17.16
C GLN A 177 -12.48 8.02 16.79
N GLU A 178 -12.82 7.75 15.53
CA GLU A 178 -14.22 7.54 15.10
C GLU A 178 -14.49 6.07 14.70
N PRO A 179 -14.67 5.15 15.65
CA PRO A 179 -14.85 3.72 15.35
C PRO A 179 -16.21 3.40 14.69
N HIS A 180 -17.17 4.30 14.69
CA HIS A 180 -18.56 4.06 14.27
C HIS A 180 -19.09 5.02 13.21
N ALA A 181 -18.27 5.41 12.23
CA ALA A 181 -18.78 6.19 11.11
C ALA A 181 -19.90 5.41 10.37
N SER A 182 -20.99 6.09 10.11
CA SER A 182 -22.06 5.55 9.27
C SER A 182 -21.57 5.37 7.82
N ILE A 183 -22.19 4.48 7.07
CA ILE A 183 -21.88 4.25 5.64
C ILE A 183 -21.96 5.57 4.84
N GLU A 184 -22.87 6.48 5.20
CA GLU A 184 -23.00 7.78 4.56
C GLU A 184 -21.75 8.67 4.71
N ARG A 185 -21.00 8.50 5.81
CA ARG A 185 -19.72 9.20 6.06
C ARG A 185 -18.51 8.41 5.61
N ALA A 186 -18.71 7.21 5.06
CA ALA A 186 -17.63 6.32 4.65
C ALA A 186 -16.95 6.76 3.36
N ALA A 187 -17.70 7.42 2.47
CA ALA A 187 -17.20 7.88 1.18
C ALA A 187 -16.29 9.11 1.36
N PRO A 188 -14.98 9.00 1.10
CA PRO A 188 -14.08 10.13 1.24
C PRO A 188 -14.33 11.17 0.13
N THR A 189 -14.31 12.44 0.49
CA THR A 189 -14.29 13.54 -0.47
C THR A 189 -12.90 13.68 -1.12
N LEU A 190 -12.81 14.37 -2.26
CA LEU A 190 -11.51 14.67 -2.88
C LEU A 190 -10.55 15.39 -1.91
N PRO A 191 -10.99 16.42 -1.14
CA PRO A 191 -10.15 17.02 -0.10
C PRO A 191 -9.63 15.99 0.92
N CYS A 192 -10.48 15.10 1.41
CA CYS A 192 -10.09 14.05 2.36
C CYS A 192 -9.00 13.13 1.78
N ILE A 193 -9.09 12.78 0.50
CA ILE A 193 -8.08 11.99 -0.22
C ILE A 193 -6.76 12.74 -0.30
N LEU A 194 -6.79 14.03 -0.65
CA LEU A 194 -5.60 14.87 -0.77
C LEU A 194 -4.95 15.15 0.61
N GLU A 195 -5.74 15.34 1.65
CA GLU A 195 -5.25 15.45 3.03
C GLU A 195 -4.57 14.14 3.48
N ALA A 196 -5.17 13.01 3.14
CA ALA A 196 -4.57 11.69 3.42
C ALA A 196 -3.26 11.50 2.65
N LEU A 197 -3.16 11.99 1.40
CA LEU A 197 -1.91 12.02 0.64
C LEU A 197 -0.86 12.88 1.36
N ALA A 198 -1.22 14.09 1.76
CA ALA A 198 -0.31 14.97 2.47
C ALA A 198 0.20 14.36 3.78
N ALA A 199 -0.70 13.72 4.55
CA ALA A 199 -0.33 12.98 5.75
C ALA A 199 0.61 11.81 5.44
N ARG A 200 0.39 11.11 4.32
CA ARG A 200 1.22 10.00 3.87
C ARG A 200 2.63 10.47 3.49
N ILE A 201 2.74 11.53 2.71
CA ILE A 201 4.04 12.14 2.35
C ILE A 201 4.80 12.54 3.61
N ASN A 202 4.12 13.21 4.55
CA ASN A 202 4.73 13.65 5.80
C ASN A 202 5.23 12.50 6.68
N ALA A 203 4.58 11.33 6.63
CA ALA A 203 5.01 10.16 7.39
C ALA A 203 6.38 9.61 6.95
N PHE A 204 6.84 9.93 5.74
CA PHE A 204 8.13 9.50 5.20
C PHE A 204 9.28 10.46 5.49
N VAL A 205 9.02 11.58 6.15
CA VAL A 205 10.08 12.54 6.51
C VAL A 205 10.94 11.92 7.60
N PRO A 206 12.27 11.83 7.39
CA PRO A 206 13.16 11.34 8.40
C PRO A 206 13.28 12.34 9.56
N GLY A 207 13.13 11.88 10.79
CA GLY A 207 13.40 12.66 12.00
C GLY A 207 12.39 12.49 13.12
N LYS A 208 12.77 12.86 14.34
CA LYS A 208 11.92 12.79 15.54
C LYS A 208 10.91 13.94 15.66
N ARG A 209 11.06 14.98 14.90
CA ARG A 209 10.05 16.05 14.81
C ARG A 209 8.97 15.51 13.89
N ARG A 210 7.76 15.40 14.38
CA ARG A 210 6.60 15.48 13.52
C ARG A 210 6.70 16.87 12.87
N ALA A 211 7.28 16.88 11.68
CA ALA A 211 7.25 18.02 10.82
C ALA A 211 5.77 18.42 10.68
N GLU A 212 5.48 19.69 10.64
CA GLU A 212 4.16 20.12 10.23
C GLU A 212 3.88 19.48 8.86
N LEU A 213 2.62 19.16 8.61
CA LEU A 213 2.12 18.34 7.49
C LEU A 213 2.75 18.66 6.11
N TRP A 214 3.47 19.73 6.00
CA TRP A 214 3.94 20.33 4.75
C TRP A 214 5.47 20.53 4.65
N ASP A 215 6.23 20.12 5.66
CA ASP A 215 7.66 20.47 5.73
C ASP A 215 8.55 19.77 4.70
N VAL A 216 8.01 18.74 4.04
CA VAL A 216 8.72 18.00 2.98
C VAL A 216 8.65 18.72 1.64
N LEU A 217 7.55 19.43 1.42
CA LEU A 217 7.29 20.08 0.16
C LEU A 217 7.99 21.44 0.10
N THR A 218 8.42 21.85 -1.07
CA THR A 218 8.85 23.22 -1.32
C THR A 218 7.69 24.18 -1.02
N THR A 219 7.99 25.46 -0.86
CA THR A 219 6.95 26.49 -0.63
C THR A 219 5.92 26.50 -1.75
N ASP A 220 6.38 26.36 -2.99
CA ASP A 220 5.52 26.38 -4.18
C ASP A 220 4.65 25.12 -4.27
N ASP A 221 5.23 23.95 -4.00
CA ASP A 221 4.47 22.69 -3.98
C ASP A 221 3.42 22.66 -2.86
N ARG A 222 3.74 23.26 -1.71
CA ARG A 222 2.77 23.42 -0.61
C ARG A 222 1.58 24.29 -1.02
N ALA A 223 1.88 25.42 -1.66
CA ALA A 223 0.83 26.32 -2.16
C ALA A 223 -0.04 25.59 -3.18
N ALA A 224 0.57 24.93 -4.17
CA ALA A 224 -0.13 24.20 -5.21
C ALA A 224 -1.03 23.09 -4.66
N LEU A 225 -0.54 22.32 -3.67
CA LEU A 225 -1.37 21.26 -3.06
C LEU A 225 -2.49 21.85 -2.19
N ARG A 226 -2.28 22.96 -1.50
CA ARG A 226 -3.33 23.66 -0.74
C ARG A 226 -4.42 24.17 -1.67
N ASP A 227 -4.03 24.79 -2.77
CA ASP A 227 -4.98 25.27 -3.80
C ASP A 227 -5.76 24.11 -4.40
N ALA A 228 -5.11 22.96 -4.64
CA ALA A 228 -5.77 21.75 -5.09
C ALA A 228 -6.80 21.23 -4.08
N ILE A 229 -6.48 21.22 -2.78
CA ILE A 229 -7.42 20.80 -1.73
C ILE A 229 -8.63 21.76 -1.66
N GLU A 230 -8.39 23.05 -1.75
CA GLU A 230 -9.46 24.05 -1.76
C GLU A 230 -10.35 23.90 -2.99
N GLN A 231 -9.75 23.76 -4.17
CA GLN A 231 -10.47 23.51 -5.40
C GLN A 231 -11.29 22.22 -5.33
N ALA A 232 -10.71 21.14 -4.78
CA ALA A 232 -11.38 19.85 -4.67
C ALA A 232 -12.66 19.91 -3.83
N SER A 233 -12.78 20.87 -2.90
CA SER A 233 -13.98 21.03 -2.08
C SER A 233 -15.22 21.44 -2.89
N GLN A 234 -15.02 21.98 -4.08
CA GLN A 234 -16.09 22.41 -4.99
C GLN A 234 -16.67 21.24 -5.82
N PHE A 235 -16.06 20.07 -5.76
CA PHE A 235 -16.45 18.90 -6.56
C PHE A 235 -16.89 17.73 -5.67
N PRO A 236 -18.11 17.77 -5.13
CA PRO A 236 -18.64 16.65 -4.35
C PRO A 236 -18.91 15.44 -5.27
N PHE A 237 -18.89 14.25 -4.69
CA PHE A 237 -19.35 13.06 -5.41
C PHE A 237 -20.90 13.13 -5.57
N ILE A 238 -21.36 12.63 -6.72
CA ILE A 238 -22.82 12.59 -7.06
C ILE A 238 -23.43 11.22 -6.81
N GLN A 239 -22.61 10.18 -6.78
CA GLN A 239 -23.02 8.80 -6.52
C GLN A 239 -21.92 8.05 -5.81
N GLN A 240 -22.30 7.17 -4.90
CA GLN A 240 -21.38 6.27 -4.21
C GLN A 240 -21.95 4.85 -4.15
N SER A 241 -21.04 3.88 -4.21
CA SER A 241 -21.30 2.47 -3.89
C SER A 241 -20.20 2.01 -2.96
N ILE A 242 -20.34 2.35 -1.67
CA ILE A 242 -19.36 2.03 -0.63
C ILE A 242 -20.00 0.99 0.30
N GLU A 243 -19.27 -0.09 0.53
CA GLU A 243 -19.69 -1.21 1.36
C GLU A 243 -18.62 -1.54 2.42
N PRO A 244 -18.99 -2.14 3.55
CA PRO A 244 -18.02 -2.64 4.51
C PRO A 244 -17.06 -3.64 3.87
N ALA A 245 -15.78 -3.52 4.15
CA ALA A 245 -14.79 -4.50 3.73
C ALA A 245 -15.08 -5.89 4.35
N PRO A 246 -14.61 -6.98 3.73
CA PRO A 246 -14.80 -8.33 4.25
C PRO A 246 -14.33 -8.45 5.70
N LYS A 247 -15.15 -9.11 6.54
CA LYS A 247 -14.83 -9.32 7.96
C LYS A 247 -13.53 -10.09 8.13
N GLY A 248 -12.68 -9.62 9.03
CA GLY A 248 -11.37 -10.22 9.32
C GLY A 248 -10.27 -9.86 8.33
N GLY A 249 -10.55 -9.05 7.31
CA GLY A 249 -9.57 -8.47 6.40
C GLY A 249 -9.08 -7.09 6.85
N PRO A 250 -8.04 -6.56 6.19
CA PRO A 250 -7.57 -5.20 6.41
C PRO A 250 -8.51 -4.19 5.74
N GLY A 251 -8.43 -2.93 6.20
CA GLY A 251 -9.30 -1.85 5.74
C GLY A 251 -10.68 -1.91 6.35
N ARG A 252 -11.48 -0.91 6.04
CA ARG A 252 -12.84 -0.77 6.59
C ARG A 252 -13.90 -0.78 5.50
N TRP A 253 -13.60 -0.20 4.35
CA TRP A 253 -14.53 0.05 3.27
C TRP A 253 -13.96 -0.39 1.93
N VAL A 254 -14.86 -0.76 1.01
CA VAL A 254 -14.57 -1.05 -0.40
C VAL A 254 -15.61 -0.37 -1.27
N GLY A 255 -15.33 -0.17 -2.56
CA GLY A 255 -16.34 0.31 -3.49
C GLY A 255 -15.86 1.39 -4.44
N SER A 256 -16.77 2.23 -4.89
CA SER A 256 -16.50 3.28 -5.86
C SER A 256 -17.31 4.55 -5.62
N GLN A 257 -16.83 5.64 -6.19
CA GLN A 257 -17.46 6.95 -6.14
C GLN A 257 -17.47 7.57 -7.52
N LYS A 258 -18.57 8.23 -7.87
CA LYS A 258 -18.71 9.00 -9.09
C LYS A 258 -18.82 10.46 -8.75
N PHE A 259 -18.04 11.28 -9.43
CA PHE A 259 -18.04 12.73 -9.38
C PHE A 259 -18.72 13.29 -10.63
N TYR A 260 -19.14 14.54 -10.61
CA TYR A 260 -19.59 15.19 -11.84
C TYR A 260 -18.42 15.32 -12.83
N LEU A 261 -17.26 15.69 -12.31
CA LEU A 261 -15.99 15.81 -13.01
C LEU A 261 -14.88 15.79 -11.98
N ILE A 262 -13.77 15.16 -12.31
CA ILE A 262 -12.50 15.32 -11.58
C ILE A 262 -11.66 16.32 -12.38
N PRO A 263 -11.34 17.51 -11.82
CA PRO A 263 -10.55 18.51 -12.52
C PRO A 263 -9.14 18.01 -12.86
N ASP A 264 -8.67 18.30 -14.06
CA ASP A 264 -7.34 17.90 -14.52
C ASP A 264 -6.20 18.27 -13.55
N PRO A 265 -6.19 19.45 -12.90
CA PRO A 265 -5.13 19.80 -11.95
C PRO A 265 -5.07 18.90 -10.72
N LEU A 266 -6.14 18.17 -10.37
CA LEU A 266 -6.19 17.24 -9.25
C LEU A 266 -5.67 15.85 -9.58
N ILE A 267 -5.69 15.48 -10.86
CA ILE A 267 -5.36 14.12 -11.33
C ILE A 267 -3.96 13.69 -10.88
N PRO A 268 -2.88 14.49 -11.05
CA PRO A 268 -1.55 14.09 -10.61
C PRO A 268 -1.46 13.75 -9.11
N TYR A 269 -2.16 14.50 -8.27
CA TYR A 269 -2.18 14.24 -6.83
C TYR A 269 -2.96 12.98 -6.49
N LEU A 270 -4.07 12.72 -7.18
CA LEU A 270 -4.87 11.52 -6.97
C LEU A 270 -4.11 10.27 -7.44
N GLU A 271 -3.42 10.34 -8.58
CA GLU A 271 -2.56 9.25 -9.05
C GLU A 271 -1.43 8.97 -8.07
N LEU A 272 -0.77 10.02 -7.55
CA LEU A 272 0.24 9.87 -6.51
C LEU A 272 -0.33 9.26 -5.22
N ALA A 273 -1.54 9.66 -4.81
CA ALA A 273 -2.23 9.08 -3.66
C ALA A 273 -2.49 7.58 -3.85
N SER A 274 -2.90 7.17 -5.04
CA SER A 274 -3.07 5.76 -5.38
C SER A 274 -1.76 4.98 -5.34
N ILE A 275 -0.68 5.53 -5.89
CA ILE A 275 0.65 4.89 -5.92
C ILE A 275 1.21 4.71 -4.51
N LEU A 276 1.09 5.74 -3.66
CA LEU A 276 1.64 5.72 -2.29
C LEU A 276 0.77 4.93 -1.30
N HIS A 277 -0.46 4.61 -1.69
CA HIS A 277 -1.49 4.07 -0.81
C HIS A 277 -1.77 4.97 0.40
N ILE A 278 -2.97 5.48 0.50
CA ILE A 278 -3.32 6.45 1.53
C ILE A 278 -4.18 5.85 2.65
N GLY A 279 -4.13 6.48 3.81
CA GLY A 279 -4.90 6.07 4.99
C GLY A 279 -4.18 5.04 5.85
N ARG A 280 -4.96 4.20 6.51
CA ARG A 280 -4.46 3.20 7.48
C ARG A 280 -4.19 1.86 6.81
N GLN A 281 -3.34 1.05 7.43
CA GLN A 281 -3.05 -0.33 7.03
C GLN A 281 -2.49 -0.48 5.59
N THR A 282 -1.78 0.52 5.12
CA THR A 282 -1.19 0.54 3.77
C THR A 282 -0.17 -0.58 3.54
N HIS A 283 0.49 -1.05 4.59
CA HIS A 283 1.39 -2.21 4.54
C HIS A 283 0.67 -3.55 4.26
N PHE A 284 -0.66 -3.56 4.32
CA PHE A 284 -1.47 -4.67 3.82
C PHE A 284 -2.05 -4.42 2.41
N GLY A 285 -1.60 -3.36 1.75
CA GLY A 285 -2.07 -2.97 0.43
C GLY A 285 -3.35 -2.13 0.43
N CYS A 286 -3.83 -1.67 1.60
CA CYS A 286 -5.00 -0.81 1.68
C CYS A 286 -4.76 0.58 1.09
N GLY A 287 -5.85 1.23 0.64
CA GLY A 287 -5.86 2.65 0.29
C GLY A 287 -5.35 2.98 -1.11
N THR A 288 -5.47 2.07 -2.07
CA THR A 288 -5.20 2.34 -3.48
C THR A 288 -6.47 2.25 -4.32
N PHE A 289 -6.51 3.00 -5.40
CA PHE A 289 -7.67 3.15 -6.28
C PHE A 289 -7.23 3.42 -7.72
N ILE A 290 -8.16 3.36 -8.66
CA ILE A 290 -7.98 3.80 -10.04
C ILE A 290 -8.95 4.92 -10.37
N LEU A 291 -8.56 5.78 -11.32
CA LEU A 291 -9.40 6.81 -11.91
C LEU A 291 -9.87 6.33 -13.27
N GLU A 292 -11.16 6.46 -13.54
CA GLU A 292 -11.78 6.06 -14.81
C GLU A 292 -12.70 7.16 -15.33
N ALA A 293 -12.91 7.15 -16.64
CA ALA A 293 -14.02 7.86 -17.27
C ALA A 293 -15.25 6.94 -17.30
N SER A 294 -16.41 7.43 -16.89
CA SER A 294 -17.66 6.69 -17.08
C SER A 294 -17.93 6.51 -18.56
N ARG A 295 -18.32 5.31 -18.94
CA ARG A 295 -18.78 5.00 -20.30
C ARG A 295 -20.18 5.52 -20.53
#